data_f6c19e1dbc1f84c1689bf544af8e5b6f
#
_entry.id   f6c19e1dbc1f84c1689bf544af8e5b6f
#
_cell.length_a   1.000
_cell.length_b   1.000
_cell.length_c   1.000
_cell.angle_alpha   90.00
_cell.angle_beta   90.00
_cell.angle_gamma   90.00
#
_symmetry.space_group_name_H-M   'P 1'
#
loop_
_entity.id
_entity.type
_entity.pdbx_description
1 polymer ?
#
loop_
_entity_poly.entity_id
_entity_poly.type
_entity_poly.pdbx_seq_one_letter_code
_entity_poly.pdbx_strand_id
1 'polypeptide(L)'
;MLVPTSMGVRITPVNGQAVHCSDTFKMQATSAETNVASVSSYLGLPVKVLTTFVKGSPIARFIKDNLAGRHMDYEGPEVEQGNPWGYRHQFNIADSGIGARGPRVQNDRAGEVGRTLNVKDFDLDRIFGEEGVQIMHLSGLIAALSPETSKFCLELARAARKYGTRVSFDLNYRASFWVNREKELAEIFSEIAGVSDILIGNEEDFQLCLGIEGPDAGGKDISAKIDGFKKMINRVKEAYPIASVFATTLREVVSANSHLWGGIMRAGDHWEVVEPREIGVIDRIGGGDGFVGGMLYAILKGWEPEKWIQFGWASGALAATQLTDYGQPADEDMVWSIWNGNARVKR
;
A
#
# COMPACT_ATOMS: atom_id res chain seq x y z
N MET A 1 -10.72 7.98 6.13
CA MET A 1 -10.15 6.75 5.53
C MET A 1 -9.90 5.72 6.61
N LEU A 2 -10.19 4.43 6.35
CA LEU A 2 -9.93 3.33 7.28
C LEU A 2 -8.91 2.38 6.66
N VAL A 3 -7.95 1.91 7.45
CA VAL A 3 -6.92 0.94 7.02
C VAL A 3 -6.73 -0.15 8.07
N PRO A 4 -7.23 -1.37 7.85
CA PRO A 4 -6.91 -2.52 8.67
C PRO A 4 -5.52 -3.05 8.28
N THR A 5 -4.68 -3.39 9.26
CA THR A 5 -3.30 -3.76 8.96
C THR A 5 -2.59 -4.50 10.10
N SER A 6 -1.50 -5.19 9.78
CA SER A 6 -0.51 -5.67 10.73
C SER A 6 0.68 -4.71 10.77
N MET A 7 0.81 -3.97 11.86
CA MET A 7 1.90 -3.02 12.04
C MET A 7 3.22 -3.71 12.40
N GLY A 8 4.29 -3.25 11.77
CA GLY A 8 5.65 -3.68 12.05
C GLY A 8 6.64 -2.52 12.07
N VAL A 9 7.90 -2.89 12.09
CA VAL A 9 9.01 -1.93 12.10
C VAL A 9 9.97 -2.24 10.97
N ARG A 10 10.23 -1.24 10.14
CA ARG A 10 11.34 -1.30 9.19
C ARG A 10 12.63 -0.84 9.86
N ILE A 11 13.70 -1.60 9.60
CA ILE A 11 15.07 -1.31 10.01
C ILE A 11 15.89 -1.10 8.75
N THR A 12 16.41 0.11 8.55
CA THR A 12 17.12 0.51 7.33
C THR A 12 18.50 1.07 7.68
N PRO A 13 19.59 0.56 7.07
CA PRO A 13 20.89 1.16 7.21
C PRO A 13 20.88 2.61 6.71
N VAL A 14 21.58 3.51 7.41
CA VAL A 14 21.73 4.88 6.94
C VAL A 14 22.73 4.98 5.77
N ASN A 15 22.69 6.09 5.05
CA ASN A 15 23.67 6.43 3.99
C ASN A 15 23.78 5.40 2.85
N GLY A 16 22.70 4.68 2.54
CA GLY A 16 22.68 3.69 1.45
C GLY A 16 23.57 2.47 1.65
N GLN A 17 23.99 2.20 2.89
CA GLN A 17 24.82 1.05 3.23
C GLN A 17 24.04 -0.26 3.04
N ALA A 18 24.77 -1.36 2.80
CA ALA A 18 24.18 -2.70 2.91
C ALA A 18 24.03 -3.08 4.39
N VAL A 19 23.00 -3.89 4.71
CA VAL A 19 22.70 -4.29 6.11
C VAL A 19 23.92 -4.85 6.84
N HIS A 20 24.69 -5.73 6.19
CA HIS A 20 25.86 -6.39 6.80
C HIS A 20 27.09 -5.46 6.97
N CYS A 21 27.04 -4.26 6.40
CA CYS A 21 28.13 -3.27 6.47
C CYS A 21 27.83 -2.09 7.40
N SER A 22 26.66 -2.08 8.04
CA SER A 22 26.22 -0.93 8.86
C SER A 22 26.03 -1.35 10.31
N ASP A 23 26.47 -0.49 11.22
CA ASP A 23 26.21 -0.55 12.65
C ASP A 23 25.19 0.52 13.10
N THR A 24 24.74 1.37 12.15
CA THR A 24 23.76 2.45 12.40
C THR A 24 22.53 2.27 11.52
N PHE A 25 21.37 2.22 12.16
CA PHE A 25 20.08 1.96 11.51
C PHE A 25 19.03 2.99 11.89
N LYS A 26 18.19 3.35 10.93
CA LYS A 26 16.94 4.06 11.14
C LYS A 26 15.82 3.05 11.34
N MET A 27 15.01 3.27 12.38
CA MET A 27 13.76 2.52 12.61
C MET A 27 12.55 3.38 12.26
N GLN A 28 11.53 2.76 11.69
CA GLN A 28 10.23 3.40 11.41
C GLN A 28 9.10 2.39 11.50
N ALA A 29 7.94 2.82 12.00
CA ALA A 29 6.74 1.98 11.95
C ALA A 29 6.23 1.92 10.51
N THR A 30 5.87 0.73 10.05
CA THR A 30 5.48 0.49 8.66
C THR A 30 4.41 -0.57 8.53
N SER A 31 3.59 -0.40 7.53
CA SER A 31 2.72 -1.40 6.89
C SER A 31 2.29 -0.82 5.54
N ALA A 32 1.97 -1.65 4.56
CA ALA A 32 1.53 -1.18 3.25
C ALA A 32 0.33 -0.23 3.36
N GLU A 33 -0.67 -0.61 4.16
CA GLU A 33 -1.91 0.15 4.32
C GLU A 33 -1.68 1.51 5.00
N THR A 34 -0.83 1.58 6.04
CA THR A 34 -0.51 2.88 6.66
C THR A 34 0.41 3.73 5.81
N ASN A 35 1.25 3.13 4.97
CA ASN A 35 2.04 3.87 4.00
C ASN A 35 1.13 4.57 2.98
N VAL A 36 0.13 3.87 2.44
CA VAL A 36 -0.92 4.45 1.58
C VAL A 36 -1.66 5.57 2.30
N ALA A 37 -2.11 5.34 3.53
CA ALA A 37 -2.90 6.30 4.29
C ALA A 37 -2.12 7.55 4.72
N SER A 38 -0.78 7.51 4.70
CA SER A 38 0.07 8.64 5.10
C SER A 38 -0.18 9.90 4.28
N VAL A 39 -0.39 9.78 2.97
CA VAL A 39 -0.67 10.95 2.13
C VAL A 39 -1.92 11.67 2.63
N SER A 40 -2.99 10.93 2.92
CA SER A 40 -4.23 11.50 3.44
C SER A 40 -4.05 12.14 4.82
N SER A 41 -3.35 11.47 5.74
CA SER A 41 -3.19 11.98 7.10
C SER A 41 -2.29 13.22 7.16
N TYR A 42 -1.18 13.25 6.45
CA TYR A 42 -0.30 14.43 6.37
C TYR A 42 -0.99 15.63 5.70
N LEU A 43 -1.93 15.38 4.79
CA LEU A 43 -2.74 16.42 4.15
C LEU A 43 -4.06 16.73 4.90
N GLY A 44 -4.16 16.30 6.15
CA GLY A 44 -5.21 16.72 7.08
C GLY A 44 -6.54 15.96 6.98
N LEU A 45 -6.62 14.85 6.22
CA LEU A 45 -7.80 14.00 6.23
C LEU A 45 -7.75 13.01 7.41
N PRO A 46 -8.89 12.76 8.09
CA PRO A 46 -8.94 11.77 9.16
C PRO A 46 -8.61 10.37 8.67
N VAL A 47 -7.71 9.70 9.38
CA VAL A 47 -7.31 8.32 9.14
C VAL A 47 -7.43 7.51 10.42
N LYS A 48 -8.07 6.34 10.33
CA LYS A 48 -8.12 5.36 11.43
C LYS A 48 -7.47 4.05 10.98
N VAL A 49 -6.63 3.50 11.85
CA VAL A 49 -5.91 2.23 11.68
C VAL A 49 -6.53 1.17 12.57
N LEU A 50 -6.98 0.07 11.99
CA LEU A 50 -7.38 -1.11 12.76
C LEU A 50 -6.21 -2.10 12.80
N THR A 51 -5.71 -2.39 14.01
CA THR A 51 -4.55 -3.27 14.17
C THR A 51 -4.59 -3.97 15.53
N THR A 52 -3.59 -4.77 15.83
CA THR A 52 -3.41 -5.40 17.14
C THR A 52 -2.01 -5.12 17.65
N PHE A 53 -1.85 -5.06 18.96
CA PHE A 53 -0.58 -4.73 19.60
C PHE A 53 -0.15 -5.82 20.58
N VAL A 54 1.16 -5.99 20.75
CA VAL A 54 1.68 -6.80 21.87
C VAL A 54 1.68 -5.94 23.12
N LYS A 55 0.92 -6.38 24.13
CA LYS A 55 0.72 -5.68 25.40
C LYS A 55 2.04 -5.40 26.12
N GLY A 56 2.25 -4.13 26.51
CA GLY A 56 3.45 -3.71 27.23
C GLY A 56 4.75 -3.72 26.42
N SER A 57 4.70 -4.07 25.13
CA SER A 57 5.89 -4.12 24.27
C SER A 57 6.44 -2.71 23.99
N PRO A 58 7.76 -2.47 24.16
CA PRO A 58 8.39 -1.21 23.73
C PRO A 58 8.23 -0.94 22.23
N ILE A 59 8.18 -2.00 21.41
CA ILE A 59 7.94 -1.87 19.96
C ILE A 59 6.49 -1.46 19.68
N ALA A 60 5.52 -2.00 20.43
CA ALA A 60 4.13 -1.53 20.32
C ALA A 60 4.02 -0.04 20.66
N ARG A 61 4.72 0.42 21.72
CA ARG A 61 4.77 1.84 22.09
C ARG A 61 5.39 2.68 20.97
N PHE A 62 6.53 2.26 20.43
CA PHE A 62 7.17 2.92 19.29
C PHE A 62 6.23 3.05 18.07
N ILE A 63 5.48 1.98 17.75
CA ILE A 63 4.50 2.00 16.66
C ILE A 63 3.39 3.02 16.95
N LYS A 64 2.82 3.00 18.16
CA LYS A 64 1.75 3.94 18.56
C LYS A 64 2.22 5.40 18.48
N ASP A 65 3.42 5.70 18.95
CA ASP A 65 3.99 7.04 18.90
C ASP A 65 4.26 7.49 17.44
N ASN A 66 4.67 6.56 16.55
CA ASN A 66 4.81 6.85 15.12
C ASN A 66 3.46 7.10 14.44
N LEU A 67 2.40 6.32 14.75
CA LEU A 67 1.06 6.56 14.22
C LEU A 67 0.54 7.93 14.66
N ALA A 68 0.68 8.27 15.93
CA ALA A 68 0.30 9.59 16.46
C ALA A 68 1.09 10.74 15.77
N GLY A 69 2.40 10.56 15.57
CA GLY A 69 3.25 11.52 14.83
C GLY A 69 2.87 11.66 13.34
N ARG A 70 2.19 10.67 12.77
CA ARG A 70 1.61 10.69 11.42
C ARG A 70 0.16 11.15 11.40
N HIS A 71 -0.38 11.65 12.51
CA HIS A 71 -1.77 12.10 12.66
C HIS A 71 -2.82 11.01 12.35
N MET A 72 -2.52 9.77 12.70
CA MET A 72 -3.41 8.62 12.51
C MET A 72 -3.98 8.17 13.84
N ASP A 73 -5.31 8.07 13.92
CA ASP A 73 -5.97 7.36 15.01
C ASP A 73 -5.79 5.85 14.84
N TYR A 74 -5.79 5.11 15.94
CA TYR A 74 -5.70 3.66 15.88
C TYR A 74 -6.60 3.00 16.91
N GLU A 75 -7.06 1.81 16.57
CA GLU A 75 -7.90 0.98 17.44
C GLU A 75 -7.53 -0.49 17.27
N GLY A 76 -7.64 -1.26 18.37
CA GLY A 76 -7.52 -2.69 18.35
C GLY A 76 -7.05 -3.29 19.67
N PRO A 77 -7.10 -4.64 19.79
CA PRO A 77 -6.78 -5.33 21.01
C PRO A 77 -5.29 -5.28 21.36
N GLU A 78 -5.01 -5.41 22.64
CA GLU A 78 -3.67 -5.71 23.15
C GLU A 78 -3.60 -7.19 23.51
N VAL A 79 -2.66 -7.92 22.91
CA VAL A 79 -2.44 -9.35 23.07
C VAL A 79 -1.21 -9.58 23.94
N GLU A 80 -1.31 -10.46 24.91
CA GLU A 80 -0.15 -10.86 25.73
C GLU A 80 0.91 -11.51 24.85
N GLN A 81 2.17 -11.19 25.07
CA GLN A 81 3.28 -11.83 24.36
C GLN A 81 3.29 -13.35 24.60
N GLY A 82 2.90 -13.80 25.78
CA GLY A 82 2.93 -15.18 26.21
C GLY A 82 4.28 -15.56 26.83
N ASN A 83 5.30 -15.73 26.01
CA ASN A 83 6.65 -16.10 26.44
C ASN A 83 7.68 -15.53 25.43
N PRO A 84 9.00 -15.70 25.63
CA PRO A 84 9.99 -15.18 24.69
C PRO A 84 9.86 -15.65 23.23
N TRP A 85 9.14 -16.75 22.99
CA TRP A 85 8.85 -17.32 21.67
C TRP A 85 7.45 -16.98 21.16
N GLY A 86 6.70 -16.18 21.91
CA GLY A 86 5.33 -15.81 21.61
C GLY A 86 5.21 -14.67 20.60
N TYR A 87 4.14 -13.89 20.75
CA TYR A 87 3.84 -12.82 19.79
C TYR A 87 4.83 -11.66 19.83
N ARG A 88 5.07 -11.09 18.66
CA ARG A 88 5.83 -9.84 18.45
C ARG A 88 5.31 -9.08 17.25
N HIS A 89 5.71 -7.81 17.11
CA HIS A 89 5.56 -7.07 15.86
C HIS A 89 6.62 -7.53 14.85
N GLN A 90 6.26 -7.60 13.59
CA GLN A 90 7.16 -8.01 12.51
C GLN A 90 8.30 -7.00 12.30
N PHE A 91 9.44 -7.48 11.81
CA PHE A 91 10.53 -6.64 11.34
C PHE A 91 10.71 -6.78 9.83
N ASN A 92 10.92 -5.64 9.19
CA ASN A 92 11.26 -5.54 7.78
C ASN A 92 12.66 -4.93 7.68
N ILE A 93 13.66 -5.77 7.44
CA ILE A 93 15.05 -5.34 7.35
C ILE A 93 15.36 -5.06 5.88
N ALA A 94 15.57 -3.79 5.54
CA ALA A 94 15.66 -3.38 4.15
C ALA A 94 16.74 -2.32 3.93
N ASP A 95 17.62 -2.54 2.95
CA ASP A 95 18.48 -1.48 2.43
C ASP A 95 17.95 -0.92 1.11
N SER A 96 18.19 0.37 0.88
CA SER A 96 17.68 1.10 -0.30
C SER A 96 18.44 0.80 -1.58
N GLY A 97 19.61 0.15 -1.47
CA GLY A 97 20.54 0.05 -2.59
C GLY A 97 21.22 1.40 -2.93
N ILE A 98 22.18 1.36 -3.84
CA ILE A 98 22.83 2.57 -4.41
C ILE A 98 23.49 2.22 -5.75
N GLY A 99 23.30 3.06 -6.76
CA GLY A 99 23.88 2.89 -8.09
C GLY A 99 23.49 1.55 -8.73
N ALA A 100 24.49 0.71 -9.00
CA ALA A 100 24.30 -0.63 -9.57
C ALA A 100 23.88 -1.69 -8.54
N ARG A 101 24.00 -1.40 -7.24
CA ARG A 101 23.60 -2.32 -6.17
C ARG A 101 22.12 -2.09 -5.84
N GLY A 102 21.28 -3.04 -6.26
CA GLY A 102 19.85 -3.01 -5.99
C GLY A 102 19.52 -3.14 -4.49
N PRO A 103 18.31 -2.72 -4.06
CA PRO A 103 17.84 -2.87 -2.70
C PRO A 103 17.65 -4.35 -2.33
N ARG A 104 17.80 -4.65 -1.03
CA ARG A 104 17.49 -5.97 -0.47
C ARG A 104 16.51 -5.83 0.68
N VAL A 105 15.54 -6.73 0.73
CA VAL A 105 14.50 -6.76 1.77
C VAL A 105 14.44 -8.15 2.36
N GLN A 106 14.46 -8.23 3.68
CA GLN A 106 14.18 -9.43 4.45
C GLN A 106 13.01 -9.19 5.38
N ASN A 107 11.93 -9.94 5.20
CA ASN A 107 10.79 -9.93 6.10
C ASN A 107 11.02 -10.95 7.22
N ASP A 108 11.02 -10.51 8.46
CA ASP A 108 11.03 -11.34 9.65
C ASP A 108 9.69 -11.25 10.35
N ARG A 109 8.82 -12.24 10.06
CA ARG A 109 7.43 -12.29 10.51
C ARG A 109 7.14 -13.42 11.48
N ALA A 110 8.16 -14.03 12.09
CA ALA A 110 7.98 -15.06 13.09
C ALA A 110 7.21 -14.50 14.31
N GLY A 111 6.17 -15.17 14.76
CA GLY A 111 5.35 -14.72 15.90
C GLY A 111 4.58 -13.42 15.67
N GLU A 112 4.35 -13.01 14.43
CA GLU A 112 3.66 -11.75 14.10
C GLU A 112 2.26 -11.68 14.69
N VAL A 113 2.03 -10.70 15.58
CA VAL A 113 0.78 -10.52 16.31
C VAL A 113 -0.39 -10.16 15.38
N GLY A 114 -0.13 -9.48 14.25
CA GLY A 114 -1.16 -9.12 13.26
C GLY A 114 -1.91 -10.31 12.68
N ARG A 115 -1.36 -11.52 12.76
CA ARG A 115 -2.02 -12.75 12.33
C ARG A 115 -3.24 -13.13 13.18
N THR A 116 -3.41 -12.49 14.34
CA THR A 116 -4.54 -12.72 15.25
C THR A 116 -5.74 -11.81 14.98
N LEU A 117 -5.63 -10.85 14.05
CA LEU A 117 -6.71 -9.90 13.75
C LEU A 117 -8.03 -10.60 13.44
N ASN A 118 -9.09 -10.14 14.09
CA ASN A 118 -10.43 -10.70 13.94
C ASN A 118 -11.48 -9.58 14.00
N VAL A 119 -12.54 -9.68 13.20
CA VAL A 119 -13.61 -8.67 13.18
C VAL A 119 -14.33 -8.52 14.52
N LYS A 120 -14.33 -9.56 15.35
CA LYS A 120 -14.94 -9.53 16.68
C LYS A 120 -14.27 -8.57 17.66
N ASP A 121 -13.05 -8.13 17.34
CA ASP A 121 -12.29 -7.20 18.15
C ASP A 121 -12.70 -5.72 17.89
N PHE A 122 -13.62 -5.49 16.94
CA PHE A 122 -13.99 -4.15 16.48
C PHE A 122 -15.50 -3.99 16.42
N ASP A 123 -15.99 -2.84 16.86
CA ASP A 123 -17.39 -2.44 16.73
C ASP A 123 -17.63 -1.84 15.32
N LEU A 124 -18.04 -2.70 14.38
CA LEU A 124 -18.21 -2.30 12.97
C LEU A 124 -19.40 -1.36 12.77
N ASP A 125 -20.47 -1.49 13.57
CA ASP A 125 -21.64 -0.59 13.48
C ASP A 125 -21.24 0.83 13.89
N ARG A 126 -20.43 0.97 14.93
CA ARG A 126 -19.87 2.27 15.33
C ARG A 126 -18.90 2.81 14.27
N ILE A 127 -17.93 2.00 13.83
CA ILE A 127 -16.87 2.44 12.89
C ILE A 127 -17.47 2.88 11.55
N PHE A 128 -18.30 2.06 10.93
CA PHE A 128 -18.86 2.34 9.61
C PHE A 128 -20.14 3.15 9.65
N GLY A 129 -20.99 2.95 10.67
CA GLY A 129 -22.30 3.57 10.76
C GLY A 129 -22.29 4.92 11.47
N GLU A 130 -21.65 5.02 12.65
CA GLU A 130 -21.68 6.25 13.46
C GLU A 130 -20.54 7.21 13.12
N GLU A 131 -19.29 6.72 13.09
CA GLU A 131 -18.13 7.55 12.74
C GLU A 131 -18.10 7.88 11.24
N GLY A 132 -18.54 6.94 10.40
CA GLY A 132 -18.62 7.09 8.96
C GLY A 132 -17.26 6.95 8.26
N VAL A 133 -17.17 6.03 7.29
CA VAL A 133 -15.94 5.78 6.53
C VAL A 133 -16.24 5.95 5.04
N GLN A 134 -15.53 6.85 4.37
CA GLN A 134 -15.71 7.05 2.94
C GLN A 134 -14.99 6.01 2.09
N ILE A 135 -13.74 5.68 2.46
CA ILE A 135 -12.93 4.65 1.80
C ILE A 135 -12.27 3.78 2.87
N MET A 136 -12.39 2.47 2.72
CA MET A 136 -11.55 1.50 3.39
C MET A 136 -10.53 0.94 2.40
N HIS A 137 -9.24 0.97 2.75
CA HIS A 137 -8.17 0.43 1.92
C HIS A 137 -7.59 -0.85 2.53
N LEU A 138 -7.55 -1.91 1.73
CA LEU A 138 -6.97 -3.22 2.03
C LEU A 138 -5.79 -3.49 1.11
N SER A 139 -4.80 -4.24 1.57
CA SER A 139 -3.82 -4.86 0.70
C SER A 139 -3.84 -6.39 0.78
N GLY A 140 -3.35 -7.02 -0.26
CA GLY A 140 -3.16 -8.46 -0.30
C GLY A 140 -2.17 -8.96 0.74
N LEU A 141 -1.28 -8.09 1.26
CA LEU A 141 -0.35 -8.47 2.32
C LEU A 141 -1.07 -8.87 3.60
N ILE A 142 -2.01 -8.05 4.09
CA ILE A 142 -2.78 -8.39 5.29
C ILE A 142 -3.71 -9.59 5.03
N ALA A 143 -4.34 -9.64 3.86
CA ALA A 143 -5.22 -10.75 3.50
C ALA A 143 -4.49 -12.11 3.43
N ALA A 144 -3.20 -12.11 3.06
CA ALA A 144 -2.42 -13.33 2.90
C ALA A 144 -1.66 -13.79 4.17
N LEU A 145 -1.68 -13.04 5.29
CA LEU A 145 -0.89 -13.36 6.48
C LEU A 145 -1.26 -14.69 7.16
N SER A 146 -2.55 -14.96 7.29
CA SER A 146 -3.08 -16.18 7.92
C SER A 146 -4.52 -16.43 7.44
N PRO A 147 -5.08 -17.64 7.65
CA PRO A 147 -6.51 -17.88 7.38
C PRO A 147 -7.43 -16.94 8.16
N GLU A 148 -7.06 -16.55 9.39
CA GLU A 148 -7.80 -15.62 10.24
C GLU A 148 -7.84 -14.22 9.58
N THR A 149 -6.70 -13.71 9.13
CA THR A 149 -6.66 -12.39 8.47
C THR A 149 -7.29 -12.39 7.09
N SER A 150 -7.25 -13.51 6.35
CA SER A 150 -8.00 -13.69 5.12
C SER A 150 -9.51 -13.49 5.37
N LYS A 151 -10.04 -14.18 6.37
CA LYS A 151 -11.44 -14.06 6.79
C LYS A 151 -11.76 -12.66 7.31
N PHE A 152 -10.89 -12.09 8.15
CA PHE A 152 -11.02 -10.74 8.67
C PHE A 152 -11.16 -9.71 7.54
N CYS A 153 -10.29 -9.74 6.55
CA CYS A 153 -10.34 -8.80 5.42
C CYS A 153 -11.63 -8.93 4.60
N LEU A 154 -12.08 -10.16 4.34
CA LEU A 154 -13.30 -10.41 3.58
C LEU A 154 -14.54 -9.94 4.34
N GLU A 155 -14.66 -10.29 5.63
CA GLU A 155 -15.79 -9.88 6.47
C GLU A 155 -15.84 -8.36 6.62
N LEU A 156 -14.68 -7.71 6.79
CA LEU A 156 -14.57 -6.27 6.90
C LEU A 156 -14.96 -5.57 5.58
N ALA A 157 -14.54 -6.09 4.43
CA ALA A 157 -14.92 -5.57 3.11
C ALA A 157 -16.44 -5.66 2.87
N ARG A 158 -17.05 -6.79 3.26
CA ARG A 158 -18.51 -6.96 3.19
C ARG A 158 -19.24 -6.00 4.11
N ALA A 159 -18.73 -5.80 5.34
CA ALA A 159 -19.31 -4.83 6.27
C ALA A 159 -19.19 -3.40 5.73
N ALA A 160 -18.03 -3.00 5.23
CA ALA A 160 -17.81 -1.69 4.62
C ALA A 160 -18.86 -1.40 3.53
N ARG A 161 -19.09 -2.34 2.62
CA ARG A 161 -20.11 -2.19 1.58
C ARG A 161 -21.53 -2.05 2.13
N LYS A 162 -21.89 -2.81 3.16
CA LYS A 162 -23.22 -2.72 3.81
C LYS A 162 -23.53 -1.28 4.26
N TYR A 163 -22.50 -0.53 4.69
CA TYR A 163 -22.62 0.87 5.12
C TYR A 163 -22.34 1.90 4.03
N GLY A 164 -22.15 1.47 2.76
CA GLY A 164 -21.89 2.39 1.66
C GLY A 164 -20.43 2.91 1.59
N THR A 165 -19.54 2.35 2.39
CA THR A 165 -18.10 2.62 2.32
C THR A 165 -17.52 2.01 1.05
N ARG A 166 -16.76 2.79 0.28
CA ARG A 166 -16.02 2.26 -0.87
C ARG A 166 -14.84 1.40 -0.41
N VAL A 167 -14.65 0.26 -1.05
CA VAL A 167 -13.54 -0.65 -0.77
C VAL A 167 -12.47 -0.49 -1.84
N SER A 168 -11.25 -0.16 -1.41
CA SER A 168 -10.04 -0.14 -2.23
C SER A 168 -9.19 -1.36 -1.89
N PHE A 169 -8.84 -2.17 -2.87
CA PHE A 169 -8.04 -3.37 -2.71
C PHE A 169 -6.81 -3.34 -3.62
N ASP A 170 -5.63 -3.27 -3.03
CA ASP A 170 -4.34 -3.46 -3.69
C ASP A 170 -3.96 -4.95 -3.59
N LEU A 171 -3.88 -5.61 -4.73
CA LEU A 171 -3.59 -7.05 -4.80
C LEU A 171 -2.23 -7.41 -4.19
N ASN A 172 -1.23 -6.59 -4.39
CA ASN A 172 0.07 -6.59 -3.70
C ASN A 172 0.64 -8.02 -3.50
N TYR A 173 0.72 -8.81 -4.57
CA TYR A 173 1.18 -10.19 -4.55
C TYR A 173 2.58 -10.33 -3.95
N ARG A 174 2.75 -11.35 -3.13
CA ARG A 174 4.06 -11.73 -2.60
C ARG A 174 4.15 -13.26 -2.57
N ALA A 175 4.94 -13.83 -3.47
CA ALA A 175 5.07 -15.28 -3.65
C ALA A 175 5.29 -16.04 -2.33
N SER A 176 6.13 -15.50 -1.42
CA SER A 176 6.43 -16.14 -0.14
C SER A 176 5.24 -16.33 0.80
N PHE A 177 4.16 -15.55 0.64
CA PHE A 177 2.93 -15.69 1.44
C PHE A 177 1.94 -16.68 0.82
N TRP A 178 2.11 -16.99 -0.47
CA TRP A 178 1.20 -17.85 -1.22
C TRP A 178 1.60 -19.32 -1.18
N VAL A 179 2.83 -19.65 -0.79
CA VAL A 179 3.34 -21.05 -0.74
C VAL A 179 2.40 -21.94 0.06
N ASN A 180 1.90 -23.00 -0.57
CA ASN A 180 0.94 -23.99 -0.05
C ASN A 180 -0.45 -23.42 0.32
N ARG A 181 -0.77 -22.20 -0.14
CA ARG A 181 -2.06 -21.55 0.07
C ARG A 181 -2.65 -20.98 -1.22
N GLU A 182 -2.08 -21.32 -2.37
CA GLU A 182 -2.39 -20.70 -3.66
C GLU A 182 -3.89 -20.75 -3.98
N LYS A 183 -4.52 -21.91 -3.81
CA LYS A 183 -5.96 -22.08 -4.07
C LYS A 183 -6.81 -21.29 -3.08
N GLU A 184 -6.52 -21.40 -1.79
CA GLU A 184 -7.23 -20.67 -0.73
C GLU A 184 -7.17 -19.16 -0.98
N LEU A 185 -5.97 -18.63 -1.24
CA LEU A 185 -5.77 -17.19 -1.43
C LEU A 185 -6.40 -16.70 -2.74
N ALA A 186 -6.34 -17.48 -3.82
CA ALA A 186 -7.02 -17.12 -5.07
C ALA A 186 -8.55 -16.97 -4.86
N GLU A 187 -9.18 -17.87 -4.10
CA GLU A 187 -10.60 -17.79 -3.74
C GLU A 187 -10.88 -16.52 -2.90
N ILE A 188 -10.12 -16.28 -1.84
CA ILE A 188 -10.27 -15.12 -0.94
C ILE A 188 -10.05 -13.79 -1.67
N PHE A 189 -9.00 -13.71 -2.49
CA PHE A 189 -8.71 -12.48 -3.25
C PHE A 189 -9.81 -12.20 -4.28
N SER A 190 -10.32 -13.23 -4.94
CA SER A 190 -11.45 -13.10 -5.86
C SER A 190 -12.71 -12.62 -5.14
N GLU A 191 -13.00 -13.12 -3.94
CA GLU A 191 -14.16 -12.67 -3.15
C GLU A 191 -14.00 -11.22 -2.68
N ILE A 192 -12.80 -10.80 -2.22
CA ILE A 192 -12.53 -9.40 -1.85
C ILE A 192 -12.63 -8.49 -3.08
N ALA A 193 -12.02 -8.89 -4.21
CA ALA A 193 -12.12 -8.15 -5.47
C ALA A 193 -13.57 -7.99 -5.94
N GLY A 194 -14.38 -9.04 -5.76
CA GLY A 194 -15.82 -9.06 -6.10
C GLY A 194 -16.66 -8.05 -5.31
N VAL A 195 -16.17 -7.54 -4.19
CA VAL A 195 -16.85 -6.51 -3.39
C VAL A 195 -16.10 -5.16 -3.37
N SER A 196 -15.03 -5.03 -4.14
CA SER A 196 -14.19 -3.83 -4.18
C SER A 196 -14.63 -2.86 -5.28
N ASP A 197 -14.56 -1.57 -4.99
CA ASP A 197 -14.86 -0.47 -5.93
C ASP A 197 -13.61 -0.02 -6.69
N ILE A 198 -12.44 -0.19 -6.07
CA ILE A 198 -11.14 0.21 -6.60
C ILE A 198 -10.20 -0.98 -6.51
N LEU A 199 -9.67 -1.43 -7.65
CA LEU A 199 -8.69 -2.51 -7.74
C LEU A 199 -7.35 -1.97 -8.21
N ILE A 200 -6.30 -2.32 -7.49
CA ILE A 200 -4.94 -1.86 -7.74
C ILE A 200 -4.03 -3.07 -7.84
N GLY A 201 -3.10 -3.03 -8.77
CA GLY A 201 -2.13 -4.09 -8.97
C GLY A 201 -1.36 -3.88 -10.27
N ASN A 202 -0.20 -4.50 -10.37
CA ASN A 202 0.54 -4.59 -11.61
C ASN A 202 0.07 -5.79 -12.44
N GLU A 203 0.70 -6.02 -13.60
CA GLU A 203 0.37 -7.14 -14.50
C GLU A 203 0.49 -8.50 -13.82
N GLU A 204 1.50 -8.67 -12.97
CA GLU A 204 1.75 -9.92 -12.25
C GLU A 204 0.70 -10.14 -11.15
N ASP A 205 0.32 -9.07 -10.44
CA ASP A 205 -0.68 -9.13 -9.38
C ASP A 205 -2.03 -9.62 -9.91
N PHE A 206 -2.53 -9.06 -11.01
CA PHE A 206 -3.81 -9.49 -11.61
C PHE A 206 -3.76 -10.92 -12.14
N GLN A 207 -2.63 -11.34 -12.71
CA GLN A 207 -2.47 -12.69 -13.23
C GLN A 207 -2.41 -13.73 -12.10
N LEU A 208 -1.57 -13.49 -11.10
CA LEU A 208 -1.29 -14.47 -10.05
C LEU A 208 -2.37 -14.49 -8.95
N CYS A 209 -2.95 -13.34 -8.61
CA CYS A 209 -3.99 -13.28 -7.58
C CYS A 209 -5.38 -13.64 -8.09
N LEU A 210 -5.73 -13.21 -9.32
CA LEU A 210 -7.08 -13.32 -9.85
C LEU A 210 -7.20 -14.26 -11.06
N GLY A 211 -6.08 -14.81 -11.54
CA GLY A 211 -6.07 -15.70 -12.71
C GLY A 211 -6.43 -15.00 -14.03
N ILE A 212 -6.32 -13.68 -14.10
CA ILE A 212 -6.63 -12.89 -15.29
C ILE A 212 -5.39 -12.75 -16.15
N GLU A 213 -5.38 -13.36 -17.32
CA GLU A 213 -4.25 -13.27 -18.26
C GLU A 213 -3.95 -11.83 -18.67
N GLY A 214 -2.69 -11.45 -18.66
CA GLY A 214 -2.19 -10.10 -18.92
C GLY A 214 -0.92 -10.10 -19.78
N PRO A 215 -0.30 -8.94 -20.00
CA PRO A 215 1.00 -8.83 -20.65
C PRO A 215 2.10 -9.46 -19.78
N ASP A 216 3.20 -9.87 -20.41
CA ASP A 216 4.36 -10.40 -19.69
C ASP A 216 4.91 -9.38 -18.71
N ALA A 217 5.18 -9.83 -17.48
CA ALA A 217 5.77 -9.00 -16.44
C ALA A 217 7.23 -8.61 -16.79
N GLY A 218 7.62 -7.38 -16.43
CA GLY A 218 9.04 -6.96 -16.42
C GLY A 218 9.67 -6.62 -17.78
N GLY A 219 8.92 -6.44 -18.89
CA GLY A 219 9.51 -6.04 -20.17
C GLY A 219 10.04 -4.59 -20.16
N LYS A 220 11.01 -4.31 -21.05
CA LYS A 220 11.71 -3.01 -21.10
C LYS A 220 10.96 -1.89 -21.81
N ASP A 221 9.98 -2.17 -22.65
CA ASP A 221 9.18 -1.17 -23.37
C ASP A 221 7.81 -1.05 -22.72
N ILE A 222 7.68 -0.06 -21.85
CA ILE A 222 6.45 0.21 -21.09
C ILE A 222 5.34 0.69 -22.05
N SER A 223 5.67 1.51 -23.04
CA SER A 223 4.69 2.05 -23.97
C SER A 223 4.04 0.94 -24.81
N ALA A 224 4.83 -0.06 -25.26
CA ALA A 224 4.31 -1.22 -25.97
C ALA A 224 3.36 -2.09 -25.11
N LYS A 225 3.45 -2.00 -23.78
CA LYS A 225 2.62 -2.74 -22.83
C LYS A 225 1.28 -2.07 -22.50
N ILE A 226 1.13 -0.77 -22.74
CA ILE A 226 -0.10 -0.03 -22.39
C ILE A 226 -1.34 -0.70 -22.98
N ASP A 227 -1.29 -1.12 -24.25
CA ASP A 227 -2.41 -1.80 -24.90
C ASP A 227 -2.69 -3.19 -24.29
N GLY A 228 -1.65 -3.91 -23.92
CA GLY A 228 -1.76 -5.18 -23.18
C GLY A 228 -2.42 -4.98 -21.82
N PHE A 229 -2.01 -3.94 -21.09
CA PHE A 229 -2.62 -3.53 -19.83
C PHE A 229 -4.11 -3.21 -20.00
N LYS A 230 -4.47 -2.38 -20.98
CA LYS A 230 -5.86 -2.03 -21.24
C LYS A 230 -6.73 -3.26 -21.52
N LYS A 231 -6.21 -4.22 -22.28
CA LYS A 231 -6.92 -5.49 -22.56
C LYS A 231 -7.10 -6.32 -21.30
N MET A 232 -6.07 -6.42 -20.44
CA MET A 232 -6.15 -7.11 -19.16
C MET A 232 -7.18 -6.47 -18.24
N ILE A 233 -7.14 -5.17 -18.05
CA ILE A 233 -8.07 -4.44 -17.18
C ILE A 233 -9.52 -4.54 -17.69
N ASN A 234 -9.75 -4.59 -18.99
CA ASN A 234 -11.08 -4.85 -19.52
C ASN A 234 -11.61 -6.23 -19.07
N ARG A 235 -10.78 -7.28 -19.12
CA ARG A 235 -11.14 -8.60 -18.59
C ARG A 235 -11.36 -8.59 -17.08
N VAL A 236 -10.55 -7.85 -16.33
CA VAL A 236 -10.75 -7.67 -14.87
C VAL A 236 -12.10 -7.01 -14.60
N LYS A 237 -12.48 -5.96 -15.35
CA LYS A 237 -13.79 -5.30 -15.20
C LYS A 237 -14.95 -6.22 -15.53
N GLU A 238 -14.83 -7.07 -16.54
CA GLU A 238 -15.87 -8.08 -16.87
C GLU A 238 -16.06 -9.09 -15.75
N ALA A 239 -14.94 -9.55 -15.13
CA ALA A 239 -14.98 -10.50 -14.03
C ALA A 239 -15.44 -9.85 -12.70
N TYR A 240 -15.13 -8.58 -12.48
CA TYR A 240 -15.42 -7.82 -11.24
C TYR A 240 -16.20 -6.53 -11.54
N PRO A 241 -17.49 -6.64 -11.92
CA PRO A 241 -18.27 -5.51 -12.44
C PRO A 241 -18.58 -4.41 -11.42
N ILE A 242 -18.43 -4.70 -10.11
CA ILE A 242 -18.57 -3.69 -9.05
C ILE A 242 -17.42 -2.67 -9.11
N ALA A 243 -16.23 -3.11 -9.44
CA ALA A 243 -15.08 -2.23 -9.54
C ALA A 243 -15.26 -1.23 -10.69
N SER A 244 -15.06 0.04 -10.37
CA SER A 244 -15.16 1.16 -11.30
C SER A 244 -13.84 1.89 -11.52
N VAL A 245 -12.83 1.65 -10.65
CA VAL A 245 -11.49 2.22 -10.75
C VAL A 245 -10.46 1.11 -10.73
N PHE A 246 -9.54 1.16 -11.70
CA PHE A 246 -8.43 0.23 -11.83
C PHE A 246 -7.16 1.04 -12.05
N ALA A 247 -6.12 0.78 -11.27
CA ALA A 247 -4.88 1.54 -11.37
C ALA A 247 -3.64 0.66 -11.22
N THR A 248 -2.59 1.05 -11.93
CA THR A 248 -1.27 0.45 -11.79
C THR A 248 -0.17 1.47 -12.06
N THR A 249 0.98 1.26 -11.44
CA THR A 249 2.20 2.02 -11.73
C THR A 249 2.95 1.37 -12.89
N LEU A 250 3.48 2.20 -13.77
CA LEU A 250 4.39 1.80 -14.84
C LEU A 250 5.80 2.15 -14.41
N ARG A 251 6.69 1.16 -14.30
CA ARG A 251 8.04 1.40 -13.80
C ARG A 251 9.08 0.61 -14.58
N GLU A 252 10.17 1.33 -14.93
CA GLU A 252 11.42 0.73 -15.36
C GLU A 252 12.57 1.15 -14.44
N VAL A 253 13.42 0.22 -14.05
CA VAL A 253 14.56 0.48 -13.18
C VAL A 253 15.78 0.73 -14.02
N VAL A 254 16.25 1.98 -14.06
CA VAL A 254 17.51 2.37 -14.73
C VAL A 254 18.70 2.07 -13.81
N SER A 255 18.59 2.46 -12.55
CA SER A 255 19.53 2.15 -11.47
C SER A 255 18.80 2.15 -10.12
N ALA A 256 19.47 1.86 -9.01
CA ALA A 256 18.86 1.99 -7.69
C ALA A 256 18.41 3.44 -7.39
N ASN A 257 19.03 4.44 -8.02
CA ASN A 257 18.79 5.86 -7.78
C ASN A 257 18.08 6.59 -8.93
N SER A 258 17.70 5.89 -10.02
CA SER A 258 16.96 6.46 -11.15
C SER A 258 15.97 5.45 -11.70
N HIS A 259 14.71 5.86 -11.78
CA HIS A 259 13.64 5.06 -12.38
C HIS A 259 12.87 5.88 -13.42
N LEU A 260 12.36 5.20 -14.45
CA LEU A 260 11.26 5.71 -15.25
C LEU A 260 9.96 5.34 -14.53
N TRP A 261 9.17 6.35 -14.21
CA TRP A 261 7.98 6.24 -13.38
C TRP A 261 6.76 6.82 -14.08
N GLY A 262 5.77 6.02 -14.29
CA GLY A 262 4.51 6.35 -14.94
C GLY A 262 3.33 5.68 -14.24
N GLY A 263 2.15 5.79 -14.85
CA GLY A 263 0.96 5.12 -14.35
C GLY A 263 -0.13 5.03 -15.39
N ILE A 264 -1.01 4.06 -15.24
CA ILE A 264 -2.23 3.91 -16.03
C ILE A 264 -3.40 3.67 -15.09
N MET A 265 -4.52 4.33 -15.37
CA MET A 265 -5.75 4.19 -14.61
C MET A 265 -6.95 4.14 -15.55
N ARG A 266 -7.94 3.34 -15.18
CA ARG A 266 -9.29 3.40 -15.73
C ARG A 266 -10.25 3.84 -14.65
N ALA A 267 -11.07 4.86 -14.93
CA ALA A 267 -12.16 5.31 -14.07
C ALA A 267 -13.47 5.30 -14.87
N GLY A 268 -14.37 4.38 -14.53
CA GLY A 268 -15.53 4.09 -15.38
C GLY A 268 -15.11 3.63 -16.78
N ASP A 269 -15.42 4.44 -17.80
CA ASP A 269 -15.02 4.18 -19.21
C ASP A 269 -13.83 5.06 -19.66
N HIS A 270 -13.32 5.94 -18.80
CA HIS A 270 -12.21 6.82 -19.11
C HIS A 270 -10.86 6.19 -18.77
N TRP A 271 -9.89 6.38 -19.65
CA TRP A 271 -8.50 5.98 -19.45
C TRP A 271 -7.61 7.19 -19.26
N GLU A 272 -6.81 7.15 -18.22
CA GLU A 272 -5.77 8.13 -17.94
C GLU A 272 -4.41 7.44 -17.95
N VAL A 273 -3.45 8.02 -18.66
CA VAL A 273 -2.09 7.48 -18.77
C VAL A 273 -1.11 8.60 -18.45
N VAL A 274 -0.23 8.35 -17.51
CA VAL A 274 0.94 9.18 -17.26
C VAL A 274 2.14 8.48 -17.86
N GLU A 275 2.66 9.03 -18.93
CA GLU A 275 3.87 8.51 -19.58
C GLU A 275 5.03 8.47 -18.60
N PRO A 276 5.89 7.44 -18.66
CA PRO A 276 7.02 7.33 -17.76
C PRO A 276 7.97 8.52 -17.86
N ARG A 277 8.23 9.15 -16.73
CA ARG A 277 9.21 10.23 -16.56
C ARG A 277 10.34 9.78 -15.64
N GLU A 278 11.55 10.22 -15.89
CA GLU A 278 12.67 9.93 -15.01
C GLU A 278 12.50 10.62 -13.66
N ILE A 279 12.68 9.86 -12.59
CA ILE A 279 12.69 10.35 -11.21
C ILE A 279 13.97 9.91 -10.50
N GLY A 280 14.51 10.81 -9.66
CA GLY A 280 15.57 10.47 -8.71
C GLY A 280 15.00 9.67 -7.53
N VAL A 281 15.72 8.62 -7.11
CA VAL A 281 15.30 7.71 -6.06
C VAL A 281 16.34 7.66 -4.95
N ILE A 282 15.92 7.93 -3.72
CA ILE A 282 16.69 7.67 -2.49
C ILE A 282 16.33 6.28 -1.97
N ASP A 283 15.03 5.98 -1.90
CA ASP A 283 14.51 4.67 -1.55
C ASP A 283 13.28 4.35 -2.42
N ARG A 284 13.32 3.20 -3.10
CA ARG A 284 12.20 2.78 -3.97
C ARG A 284 11.02 2.17 -3.23
N ILE A 285 11.23 1.75 -1.96
CA ILE A 285 10.20 1.11 -1.15
C ILE A 285 9.16 2.17 -0.75
N GLY A 286 7.88 1.83 -0.89
CA GLY A 286 6.79 2.76 -0.62
C GLY A 286 6.39 3.68 -1.78
N GLY A 287 7.10 3.68 -2.92
CA GLY A 287 6.69 4.46 -4.09
C GLY A 287 5.30 4.07 -4.61
N GLY A 288 5.00 2.76 -4.67
CA GLY A 288 3.67 2.23 -5.01
C GLY A 288 2.62 2.67 -3.99
N ASP A 289 2.92 2.54 -2.70
CA ASP A 289 2.02 2.97 -1.62
C ASP A 289 1.75 4.48 -1.71
N GLY A 290 2.78 5.30 -2.02
CA GLY A 290 2.64 6.73 -2.26
C GLY A 290 1.74 7.06 -3.44
N PHE A 291 1.85 6.31 -4.56
CA PHE A 291 0.96 6.45 -5.72
C PHE A 291 -0.49 6.17 -5.33
N VAL A 292 -0.74 5.03 -4.69
CA VAL A 292 -2.08 4.65 -4.24
C VAL A 292 -2.62 5.68 -3.24
N GLY A 293 -1.81 6.11 -2.27
CA GLY A 293 -2.18 7.10 -1.27
C GLY A 293 -2.59 8.43 -1.88
N GLY A 294 -1.81 8.94 -2.85
CA GLY A 294 -2.14 10.17 -3.56
C GLY A 294 -3.41 10.06 -4.40
N MET A 295 -3.59 8.92 -5.08
CA MET A 295 -4.82 8.65 -5.85
C MET A 295 -6.05 8.60 -4.94
N LEU A 296 -6.00 7.87 -3.84
CA LEU A 296 -7.11 7.77 -2.89
C LEU A 296 -7.40 9.11 -2.20
N TYR A 297 -6.37 9.91 -1.90
CA TYR A 297 -6.55 11.29 -1.42
C TYR A 297 -7.33 12.12 -2.41
N ALA A 298 -6.94 12.14 -3.68
CA ALA A 298 -7.62 12.90 -4.73
C ALA A 298 -9.08 12.46 -4.94
N ILE A 299 -9.35 11.16 -4.81
CA ILE A 299 -10.71 10.59 -4.82
C ILE A 299 -11.52 11.11 -3.61
N LEU A 300 -10.93 11.12 -2.41
CA LEU A 300 -11.58 11.63 -1.18
C LEU A 300 -11.88 13.13 -1.25
N LYS A 301 -11.02 13.90 -1.95
CA LYS A 301 -11.24 15.33 -2.22
C LYS A 301 -12.30 15.59 -3.29
N GLY A 302 -12.82 14.56 -3.96
CA GLY A 302 -13.80 14.71 -5.04
C GLY A 302 -13.25 15.36 -6.31
N TRP A 303 -11.96 15.23 -6.57
CA TRP A 303 -11.35 15.77 -7.80
C TRP A 303 -11.72 14.93 -9.03
N GLU A 304 -11.47 15.46 -10.22
CA GLU A 304 -11.67 14.76 -11.48
C GLU A 304 -10.63 13.62 -11.67
N PRO A 305 -10.98 12.55 -12.40
CA PRO A 305 -10.12 11.36 -12.57
C PRO A 305 -8.71 11.65 -13.09
N GLU A 306 -8.55 12.62 -13.99
CA GLU A 306 -7.23 13.06 -14.46
C GLU A 306 -6.31 13.47 -13.29
N LYS A 307 -6.85 14.19 -12.30
CA LYS A 307 -6.10 14.62 -11.12
C LYS A 307 -5.79 13.48 -10.17
N TRP A 308 -6.57 12.39 -10.18
CA TRP A 308 -6.30 11.24 -9.32
C TRP A 308 -4.96 10.62 -9.66
N ILE A 309 -4.74 10.32 -10.94
CA ILE A 309 -3.49 9.68 -11.38
C ILE A 309 -2.31 10.65 -11.32
N GLN A 310 -2.51 11.93 -11.63
CA GLN A 310 -1.46 12.96 -11.58
C GLN A 310 -0.94 13.14 -10.15
N PHE A 311 -1.86 13.28 -9.18
CA PHE A 311 -1.51 13.42 -7.77
C PHE A 311 -0.94 12.12 -7.19
N GLY A 312 -1.46 10.97 -7.61
CA GLY A 312 -0.91 9.65 -7.31
C GLY A 312 0.53 9.51 -7.80
N TRP A 313 0.78 9.84 -9.06
CA TRP A 313 2.12 9.82 -9.65
C TRP A 313 3.12 10.68 -8.85
N ALA A 314 2.72 11.91 -8.54
CA ALA A 314 3.57 12.86 -7.82
C ALA A 314 3.81 12.43 -6.36
N SER A 315 2.80 11.87 -5.70
CA SER A 315 2.93 11.33 -4.33
C SER A 315 3.86 10.11 -4.28
N GLY A 316 3.81 9.23 -5.29
CA GLY A 316 4.74 8.11 -5.43
C GLY A 316 6.17 8.56 -5.68
N ALA A 317 6.35 9.58 -6.55
CA ALA A 317 7.65 10.20 -6.78
C ALA A 317 8.20 10.89 -5.52
N LEU A 318 7.33 11.57 -4.74
CA LEU A 318 7.71 12.15 -3.44
C LEU A 318 8.20 11.06 -2.48
N ALA A 319 7.46 9.97 -2.32
CA ALA A 319 7.85 8.87 -1.44
C ALA A 319 9.23 8.31 -1.81
N ALA A 320 9.54 8.18 -3.09
CA ALA A 320 10.84 7.69 -3.58
C ALA A 320 12.02 8.63 -3.24
N THR A 321 11.78 9.90 -2.90
CA THR A 321 12.81 10.86 -2.50
C THR A 321 13.09 10.88 -1.01
N GLN A 322 12.47 9.99 -0.23
CA GLN A 322 12.57 9.95 1.23
C GLN A 322 13.13 8.60 1.70
N LEU A 323 13.88 8.61 2.80
CA LEU A 323 14.33 7.37 3.44
C LEU A 323 13.25 6.86 4.41
N THR A 324 12.05 6.63 3.86
CA THR A 324 10.86 6.10 4.55
C THR A 324 10.06 5.26 3.57
N ASP A 325 9.19 4.40 4.08
CA ASP A 325 8.26 3.61 3.25
C ASP A 325 7.04 4.41 2.81
N TYR A 326 6.92 5.66 3.21
CA TYR A 326 5.73 6.48 2.96
C TYR A 326 6.11 7.93 2.64
N GLY A 327 5.30 8.56 1.79
CA GLY A 327 5.41 9.97 1.49
C GLY A 327 4.93 10.83 2.67
N GLN A 328 5.64 11.93 2.92
CA GLN A 328 5.34 12.93 3.94
C GLN A 328 5.16 14.29 3.27
N PRO A 329 4.05 14.53 2.55
CA PRO A 329 3.79 15.83 1.96
C PRO A 329 3.54 16.89 3.04
N ALA A 330 4.18 18.06 2.90
CA ALA A 330 3.93 19.18 3.79
C ALA A 330 2.55 19.83 3.49
N ASP A 331 2.17 19.85 2.23
CA ASP A 331 0.92 20.40 1.70
C ASP A 331 0.64 19.86 0.28
N GLU A 332 -0.53 20.17 -0.28
CA GLU A 332 -0.89 19.81 -1.67
C GLU A 332 0.05 20.47 -2.69
N ASP A 333 0.51 21.69 -2.43
CA ASP A 333 1.38 22.44 -3.32
C ASP A 333 2.74 21.75 -3.51
N MET A 334 3.27 21.11 -2.49
CA MET A 334 4.49 20.30 -2.58
C MET A 334 4.31 19.17 -3.60
N VAL A 335 3.20 18.45 -3.52
CA VAL A 335 2.91 17.35 -4.43
C VAL A 335 2.69 17.86 -5.86
N TRP A 336 1.89 18.90 -6.03
CA TRP A 336 1.67 19.52 -7.36
C TRP A 336 2.93 20.12 -7.96
N SER A 337 3.87 20.61 -7.15
CA SER A 337 5.17 21.08 -7.67
C SER A 337 6.01 19.97 -8.29
N ILE A 338 5.92 18.75 -7.73
CA ILE A 338 6.58 17.57 -8.29
C ILE A 338 5.93 17.18 -9.62
N TRP A 339 4.60 17.15 -9.67
CA TRP A 339 3.86 16.89 -10.91
C TRP A 339 4.28 17.86 -12.04
N ASN A 340 4.37 19.15 -11.71
CA ASN A 340 4.72 20.22 -12.64
C ASN A 340 6.23 20.31 -12.96
N GLY A 341 7.07 19.43 -12.41
CA GLY A 341 8.52 19.46 -12.62
C GLY A 341 9.20 20.71 -12.05
N ASN A 342 8.61 21.36 -11.04
CA ASN A 342 9.13 22.61 -10.48
C ASN A 342 10.01 22.32 -9.25
N ALA A 343 11.31 22.10 -9.49
CA ALA A 343 12.32 21.89 -8.45
C ALA A 343 13.00 23.18 -7.95
N ARG A 344 12.47 24.36 -8.30
CA ARG A 344 13.05 25.64 -7.90
C ARG A 344 12.73 25.95 -6.43
N VAL A 345 13.65 26.66 -5.78
CA VAL A 345 13.44 27.13 -4.40
C VAL A 345 12.20 28.05 -4.35
N LYS A 346 11.22 27.66 -3.54
CA LYS A 346 10.10 28.54 -3.15
C LYS A 346 10.57 29.41 -1.98
N ARG A 347 10.40 30.73 -2.08
CA ARG A 347 10.71 31.72 -1.02
C ARG A 347 9.43 32.38 -0.57
#